data_cd206d3932a387c7cc7a6391128b2588
#
_entry.id   cd206d3932a387c7cc7a6391128b2588
#
_cell.length_a   1.000
_cell.length_b   1.000
_cell.length_c   1.000
_cell.angle_alpha   90.00
_cell.angle_beta   90.00
_cell.angle_gamma   90.00
#
_symmetry.space_group_name_H-M   'P 1'
#
loop_
_entity.id
_entity.type
_entity.pdbx_description
1 polymer ?
#
loop_
_entity_poly.entity_id
_entity_poly.type
_entity_poly.pdbx_seq_one_letter_code
_entity_poly.pdbx_strand_id
1 'polypeptide(L)'
;AICISANDVNALQAKLEEAMDEGIKVSSFDSAPNKDSREIFVNQAGTKEVAQALMDAVLDISGGEGQFAILSATSQSANQNAWIDAMKTIMEGDDKYSKLELVDVVFGDDEPQKSTDQTAALLQNYKDLKVICAPTTVGIAAAAKYLQDNGSSCKLTGLGLPSEMQEYTGDDDSHSCPYFYLWDMQGLGKLSALTTIALINDEITGAVDETFTAGDLGDYTITAADDGGTEVVLGAPLEFNPDNIEEMAKLY
;
A
#
# COMPACT_ATOMS: atom_id res chain seq x y z
N ALA A 1 -4.57 -9.42 24.44
CA ALA A 1 -3.66 -8.94 23.36
C ALA A 1 -4.17 -7.64 22.75
N ILE A 2 -3.27 -6.96 22.07
CA ILE A 2 -3.55 -5.79 21.22
C ILE A 2 -3.12 -6.16 19.81
N CYS A 3 -4.01 -5.96 18.83
CA CYS A 3 -3.67 -6.04 17.42
C CYS A 3 -3.98 -4.66 16.80
N ILE A 4 -2.98 -3.97 16.25
CA ILE A 4 -3.10 -2.55 15.92
C ILE A 4 -2.51 -2.22 14.54
N SER A 5 -3.16 -1.32 13.80
CA SER A 5 -2.57 -0.60 12.66
C SER A 5 -2.21 0.82 13.12
N ALA A 6 -0.95 1.20 13.00
CA ALA A 6 -0.43 2.47 13.50
C ALA A 6 -0.06 3.40 12.36
N ASN A 7 -0.72 4.55 12.29
CA ASN A 7 -0.45 5.57 11.26
C ASN A 7 0.91 6.27 11.44
N ASP A 8 1.43 6.30 12.66
CA ASP A 8 2.74 6.87 12.99
C ASP A 8 3.58 5.84 13.76
N VAL A 9 4.83 5.67 13.34
CA VAL A 9 5.75 4.64 13.86
C VAL A 9 5.97 4.77 15.38
N ASN A 10 6.02 5.99 15.93
CA ASN A 10 6.47 6.23 17.29
C ASN A 10 5.36 6.73 18.24
N ALA A 11 4.23 7.22 17.71
CA ALA A 11 3.21 7.89 18.53
C ALA A 11 2.65 7.02 19.66
N LEU A 12 2.57 5.71 19.46
CA LEU A 12 2.03 4.76 20.42
C LEU A 12 3.11 3.95 21.16
N GLN A 13 4.39 4.11 20.83
CA GLN A 13 5.48 3.27 21.30
C GLN A 13 5.46 3.07 22.82
N ALA A 14 5.49 4.14 23.60
CA ALA A 14 5.57 4.04 25.06
C ALA A 14 4.38 3.31 25.69
N LYS A 15 3.18 3.40 25.08
CA LYS A 15 1.98 2.73 25.59
C LYS A 15 1.91 1.26 25.19
N LEU A 16 2.45 0.92 24.04
CA LEU A 16 2.54 -0.47 23.61
C LEU A 16 3.64 -1.22 24.39
N GLU A 17 4.78 -0.57 24.63
CA GLU A 17 5.85 -1.12 25.49
C GLU A 17 5.34 -1.35 26.93
N GLU A 18 4.61 -0.39 27.53
CA GLU A 18 3.97 -0.54 28.84
C GLU A 18 3.02 -1.76 28.85
N ALA A 19 2.24 -1.96 27.78
CA ALA A 19 1.36 -3.11 27.66
C ALA A 19 2.15 -4.45 27.57
N MET A 20 3.24 -4.47 26.82
CA MET A 20 4.12 -5.66 26.70
C MET A 20 4.79 -5.98 28.05
N ASP A 21 5.23 -4.97 28.81
CA ASP A 21 5.81 -5.13 30.16
C ASP A 21 4.80 -5.73 31.15
N GLU A 22 3.50 -5.47 30.96
CA GLU A 22 2.40 -6.09 31.74
C GLU A 22 1.99 -7.49 31.18
N GLY A 23 2.72 -8.02 30.20
CA GLY A 23 2.47 -9.35 29.61
C GLY A 23 1.34 -9.38 28.59
N ILE A 24 0.89 -8.23 28.08
CA ILE A 24 -0.10 -8.15 27.01
C ILE A 24 0.62 -8.35 25.68
N LYS A 25 0.21 -9.35 24.93
CA LYS A 25 0.74 -9.59 23.56
C LYS A 25 0.35 -8.44 22.63
N VAL A 26 1.32 -7.95 21.84
CA VAL A 26 1.09 -6.88 20.88
C VAL A 26 1.50 -7.35 19.49
N SER A 27 0.55 -7.41 18.59
CA SER A 27 0.77 -7.59 17.14
C SER A 27 0.35 -6.34 16.39
N SER A 28 0.91 -6.15 15.20
CA SER A 28 0.45 -5.09 14.30
C SER A 28 0.07 -5.65 12.94
N PHE A 29 -0.71 -4.90 12.18
CA PHE A 29 -1.09 -5.24 10.82
C PHE A 29 -1.18 -3.98 9.96
N ASP A 30 -1.12 -4.13 8.63
CA ASP A 30 -1.24 -3.06 7.64
C ASP A 30 -0.15 -1.98 7.75
N SER A 31 -0.10 -1.22 8.84
CA SER A 31 0.94 -0.23 9.12
C SER A 31 1.53 -0.47 10.51
N ALA A 32 2.84 -0.66 10.57
CA ALA A 32 3.53 -1.10 11.78
C ALA A 32 3.96 0.06 12.68
N PRO A 33 3.73 -0.03 14.02
CA PRO A 33 4.43 0.80 14.98
C PRO A 33 5.90 0.40 15.08
N ASN A 34 6.67 1.13 15.89
CA ASN A 34 8.07 0.82 16.17
C ASN A 34 8.27 -0.69 16.50
N LYS A 35 9.32 -1.29 15.95
CA LYS A 35 9.60 -2.73 16.12
C LYS A 35 9.72 -3.18 17.57
N ASP A 36 10.18 -2.30 18.47
CA ASP A 36 10.37 -2.61 19.89
C ASP A 36 9.04 -2.58 20.68
N SER A 37 7.95 -2.14 20.06
CA SER A 37 6.61 -2.04 20.66
C SER A 37 5.60 -3.05 20.09
N ARG A 38 6.10 -4.12 19.46
CA ARG A 38 5.31 -5.25 18.97
C ARG A 38 6.13 -6.54 18.96
N GLU A 39 5.47 -7.70 19.08
CA GLU A 39 6.11 -9.01 18.87
C GLU A 39 6.22 -9.36 17.38
N ILE A 40 5.22 -8.98 16.57
CA ILE A 40 5.16 -9.33 15.15
C ILE A 40 4.32 -8.34 14.34
N PHE A 41 4.69 -8.15 13.09
CA PHE A 41 3.91 -7.41 12.10
C PHE A 41 3.25 -8.36 11.09
N VAL A 42 1.95 -8.22 10.87
CA VAL A 42 1.22 -8.89 9.79
C VAL A 42 1.17 -7.96 8.60
N ASN A 43 2.07 -8.18 7.66
CA ASN A 43 2.23 -7.36 6.47
C ASN A 43 1.29 -7.86 5.36
N GLN A 44 0.52 -6.96 4.77
CA GLN A 44 -0.43 -7.26 3.70
C GLN A 44 0.25 -7.72 2.41
N ALA A 45 1.42 -7.17 2.12
CA ALA A 45 2.26 -7.55 0.98
C ALA A 45 3.69 -7.04 1.22
N GLY A 46 4.68 -7.72 0.68
CA GLY A 46 6.06 -7.30 0.83
C GLY A 46 6.31 -5.90 0.26
N THR A 47 7.08 -5.08 0.96
CA THR A 47 7.39 -3.69 0.55
C THR A 47 7.91 -3.61 -0.88
N LYS A 48 8.84 -4.51 -1.22
CA LYS A 48 9.45 -4.57 -2.54
C LYS A 48 8.46 -5.01 -3.62
N GLU A 49 7.61 -5.97 -3.32
CA GLU A 49 6.58 -6.49 -4.24
C GLU A 49 5.54 -5.41 -4.57
N VAL A 50 5.10 -4.64 -3.58
CA VAL A 50 4.21 -3.48 -3.80
C VAL A 50 4.90 -2.43 -4.66
N ALA A 51 6.13 -2.03 -4.32
CA ALA A 51 6.87 -1.04 -5.07
C ALA A 51 7.15 -1.48 -6.50
N GLN A 52 7.46 -2.77 -6.71
CA GLN A 52 7.69 -3.35 -8.04
C GLN A 52 6.42 -3.30 -8.89
N ALA A 53 5.26 -3.72 -8.33
CA ALA A 53 3.98 -3.67 -9.03
C ALA A 53 3.62 -2.23 -9.45
N LEU A 54 3.79 -1.26 -8.54
CA LEU A 54 3.53 0.15 -8.83
C LEU A 54 4.47 0.72 -9.89
N MET A 55 5.77 0.39 -9.86
CA MET A 55 6.73 0.84 -10.85
C MET A 55 6.49 0.22 -12.23
N ASP A 56 6.15 -1.06 -12.28
CA ASP A 56 5.81 -1.73 -13.53
C ASP A 56 4.53 -1.14 -14.15
N ALA A 57 3.53 -0.82 -13.33
CA ALA A 57 2.32 -0.13 -13.77
C ALA A 57 2.61 1.28 -14.32
N VAL A 58 3.43 2.07 -13.63
CA VAL A 58 3.84 3.39 -14.13
C VAL A 58 4.56 3.27 -15.46
N LEU A 59 5.47 2.29 -15.62
CA LEU A 59 6.20 2.05 -16.85
C LEU A 59 5.27 1.68 -18.01
N ASP A 60 4.35 0.76 -17.77
CA ASP A 60 3.40 0.27 -18.77
C ASP A 60 2.44 1.38 -19.21
N ILE A 61 1.75 2.01 -18.25
CA ILE A 61 0.75 3.05 -18.53
C ILE A 61 1.36 4.29 -19.19
N SER A 62 2.60 4.64 -18.86
CA SER A 62 3.31 5.76 -19.50
C SER A 62 3.80 5.46 -20.93
N GLY A 63 3.74 4.19 -21.35
CA GLY A 63 4.32 3.71 -22.60
C GLY A 63 5.85 3.64 -22.56
N GLY A 64 6.41 3.39 -21.38
CA GLY A 64 7.85 3.15 -21.19
C GLY A 64 8.70 4.40 -20.97
N GLU A 65 8.11 5.60 -21.00
CA GLU A 65 8.86 6.86 -20.85
C GLU A 65 7.97 8.03 -20.42
N GLY A 66 8.59 9.05 -19.82
CA GLY A 66 7.94 10.33 -19.52
C GLY A 66 7.78 10.61 -18.03
N GLN A 67 7.06 11.67 -17.73
CA GLN A 67 6.89 12.18 -16.38
C GLN A 67 5.81 11.42 -15.61
N PHE A 68 6.11 11.09 -14.37
CA PHE A 68 5.12 10.64 -13.39
C PHE A 68 5.28 11.34 -12.05
N ALA A 69 4.22 11.37 -11.27
CA ALA A 69 4.21 11.92 -9.92
C ALA A 69 3.62 10.90 -8.94
N ILE A 70 3.91 11.06 -7.65
CA ILE A 70 3.33 10.24 -6.59
C ILE A 70 2.41 11.13 -5.73
N LEU A 71 1.18 10.67 -5.52
CA LEU A 71 0.22 11.27 -4.57
C LEU A 71 0.06 10.32 -3.38
N SER A 72 0.74 10.64 -2.28
CA SER A 72 0.72 9.87 -1.03
C SER A 72 -0.29 10.42 -0.02
N ALA A 73 -0.54 9.68 1.06
CA ALA A 73 -1.37 10.15 2.18
C ALA A 73 -0.65 11.22 2.98
N THR A 74 0.05 10.86 4.05
CA THR A 74 0.77 11.83 4.89
C THR A 74 2.28 11.64 4.79
N SER A 75 3.04 12.69 5.08
CA SER A 75 4.51 12.59 5.14
C SER A 75 5.03 11.68 6.26
N GLN A 76 4.15 11.24 7.17
CA GLN A 76 4.46 10.35 8.30
C GLN A 76 3.97 8.92 8.09
N SER A 77 3.29 8.62 6.98
CA SER A 77 2.76 7.27 6.70
C SER A 77 3.89 6.27 6.47
N ALA A 78 4.10 5.38 7.45
CA ALA A 78 5.26 4.48 7.49
C ALA A 78 5.31 3.54 6.28
N ASN A 79 4.19 2.86 5.98
CA ASN A 79 4.09 1.91 4.87
C ASN A 79 4.28 2.62 3.52
N GLN A 80 3.59 3.74 3.28
CA GLN A 80 3.68 4.46 2.01
C GLN A 80 5.07 5.04 1.77
N ASN A 81 5.71 5.58 2.81
CA ASN A 81 7.09 6.06 2.71
C ASN A 81 8.05 4.92 2.34
N ALA A 82 7.89 3.72 2.95
CA ALA A 82 8.68 2.55 2.61
C ALA A 82 8.49 2.12 1.14
N TRP A 83 7.26 2.11 0.65
CA TRP A 83 6.98 1.81 -0.77
C TRP A 83 7.59 2.85 -1.71
N ILE A 84 7.45 4.14 -1.41
CA ILE A 84 8.02 5.23 -2.22
C ILE A 84 9.54 5.14 -2.28
N ASP A 85 10.21 4.85 -1.18
CA ASP A 85 11.67 4.71 -1.15
C ASP A 85 12.13 3.45 -1.90
N ALA A 86 11.36 2.34 -1.80
CA ALA A 86 11.61 1.15 -2.60
C ALA A 86 11.38 1.41 -4.11
N MET A 87 10.32 2.16 -4.50
CA MET A 87 10.08 2.57 -5.90
C MET A 87 11.26 3.37 -6.46
N LYS A 88 11.80 4.33 -5.70
CA LYS A 88 13.00 5.11 -6.11
C LYS A 88 14.21 4.21 -6.29
N THR A 89 14.42 3.28 -5.36
CA THR A 89 15.53 2.31 -5.42
C THR A 89 15.41 1.41 -6.65
N ILE A 90 14.21 0.92 -6.95
CA ILE A 90 13.93 0.10 -8.14
C ILE A 90 14.20 0.91 -9.42
N MET A 91 13.72 2.15 -9.47
CA MET A 91 13.90 3.04 -10.61
C MET A 91 15.38 3.33 -10.89
N GLU A 92 16.18 3.52 -9.85
CA GLU A 92 17.63 3.78 -9.98
C GLU A 92 18.44 2.51 -10.32
N GLY A 93 17.93 1.34 -9.93
CA GLY A 93 18.64 0.06 -10.04
C GLY A 93 18.40 -0.72 -11.34
N ASP A 94 17.41 -0.34 -12.16
CA ASP A 94 17.06 -1.07 -13.39
C ASP A 94 16.89 -0.11 -14.57
N ASP A 95 17.73 -0.31 -15.58
CA ASP A 95 17.78 0.50 -16.82
C ASP A 95 16.42 0.56 -17.56
N LYS A 96 15.50 -0.39 -17.34
CA LYS A 96 14.18 -0.35 -17.98
C LYS A 96 13.37 0.90 -17.59
N TYR A 97 13.64 1.49 -16.42
CA TYR A 97 12.99 2.71 -15.95
C TYR A 97 13.75 4.00 -16.30
N SER A 98 14.89 3.91 -16.97
CA SER A 98 15.80 5.05 -17.24
C SER A 98 15.18 6.21 -18.01
N LYS A 99 14.04 6.01 -18.67
CA LYS A 99 13.29 7.04 -19.39
C LYS A 99 12.10 7.60 -18.60
N LEU A 100 11.86 7.10 -17.38
CA LEU A 100 10.86 7.67 -16.48
C LEU A 100 11.48 8.79 -15.65
N GLU A 101 10.70 9.83 -15.39
CA GLU A 101 11.07 10.96 -14.55
C GLU A 101 10.05 11.13 -13.43
N LEU A 102 10.45 10.87 -12.18
CA LEU A 102 9.64 11.23 -11.02
C LEU A 102 9.76 12.73 -10.77
N VAL A 103 8.71 13.48 -11.11
CA VAL A 103 8.73 14.96 -11.05
C VAL A 103 8.33 15.51 -9.68
N ASP A 104 7.49 14.81 -8.92
CA ASP A 104 7.05 15.28 -7.61
C ASP A 104 6.50 14.14 -6.75
N VAL A 105 6.52 14.36 -5.41
CA VAL A 105 5.83 13.54 -4.41
C VAL A 105 4.99 14.49 -3.55
N VAL A 106 3.67 14.41 -3.68
CA VAL A 106 2.72 15.28 -2.98
C VAL A 106 1.87 14.49 -1.97
N PHE A 107 1.28 15.18 -1.00
CA PHE A 107 0.56 14.56 0.12
C PHE A 107 -0.86 15.09 0.23
N GLY A 108 -1.83 14.18 0.16
CA GLY A 108 -3.27 14.47 0.28
C GLY A 108 -3.80 14.37 1.70
N ASP A 109 -2.98 13.96 2.68
CA ASP A 109 -3.32 13.77 4.11
C ASP A 109 -4.53 12.84 4.35
N ASP A 110 -4.79 11.90 3.42
CA ASP A 110 -5.98 11.06 3.38
C ASP A 110 -7.30 11.87 3.40
N GLU A 111 -7.26 13.10 2.88
CA GLU A 111 -8.42 13.95 2.73
C GLU A 111 -8.80 14.06 1.25
N PRO A 112 -10.05 13.72 0.85
CA PRO A 112 -10.47 13.74 -0.56
C PRO A 112 -10.27 15.10 -1.24
N GLN A 113 -10.64 16.20 -0.56
CA GLN A 113 -10.50 17.53 -1.13
C GLN A 113 -9.04 17.92 -1.34
N LYS A 114 -8.17 17.65 -0.35
CA LYS A 114 -6.75 17.93 -0.46
C LYS A 114 -6.09 17.09 -1.55
N SER A 115 -6.45 15.81 -1.66
CA SER A 115 -5.97 14.93 -2.74
C SER A 115 -6.39 15.44 -4.12
N THR A 116 -7.63 15.94 -4.25
CA THR A 116 -8.13 16.60 -5.47
C THR A 116 -7.30 17.85 -5.78
N ASP A 117 -7.06 18.72 -4.79
CA ASP A 117 -6.28 19.95 -4.96
C ASP A 117 -4.84 19.65 -5.37
N GLN A 118 -4.21 18.62 -4.79
CA GLN A 118 -2.87 18.16 -5.18
C GLN A 118 -2.85 17.61 -6.60
N THR A 119 -3.87 16.83 -7.00
CA THR A 119 -4.00 16.33 -8.38
C THR A 119 -4.10 17.50 -9.37
N ALA A 120 -4.92 18.49 -9.06
CA ALA A 120 -5.05 19.70 -9.89
C ALA A 120 -3.73 20.47 -10.00
N ALA A 121 -3.00 20.62 -8.89
CA ALA A 121 -1.71 21.30 -8.85
C ALA A 121 -0.64 20.55 -9.67
N LEU A 122 -0.59 19.22 -9.61
CA LEU A 122 0.30 18.40 -10.43
C LEU A 122 0.07 18.65 -11.92
N LEU A 123 -1.19 18.59 -12.39
CA LEU A 123 -1.52 18.85 -13.79
C LEU A 123 -1.28 20.30 -14.23
N GLN A 124 -1.35 21.24 -13.28
CA GLN A 124 -1.03 22.64 -13.56
C GLN A 124 0.48 22.87 -13.71
N ASN A 125 1.28 22.22 -12.87
CA ASN A 125 2.72 22.44 -12.80
C ASN A 125 3.48 21.62 -13.86
N TYR A 126 3.01 20.39 -14.15
CA TYR A 126 3.67 19.43 -15.03
C TYR A 126 2.78 19.10 -16.24
N LYS A 127 2.97 19.84 -17.33
CA LYS A 127 2.11 19.74 -18.53
C LYS A 127 2.29 18.43 -19.31
N ASP A 128 3.44 17.79 -19.15
CA ASP A 128 3.79 16.53 -19.81
C ASP A 128 3.65 15.32 -18.86
N LEU A 129 2.93 15.50 -17.73
CA LEU A 129 2.68 14.45 -16.77
C LEU A 129 1.80 13.35 -17.38
N LYS A 130 2.34 12.13 -17.46
CA LYS A 130 1.65 10.99 -18.06
C LYS A 130 0.89 10.16 -17.05
N VAL A 131 1.48 9.97 -15.85
CA VAL A 131 0.91 9.08 -14.84
C VAL A 131 1.00 9.72 -13.45
N ILE A 132 -0.07 9.58 -12.68
CA ILE A 132 -0.04 9.77 -11.22
C ILE A 132 -0.09 8.37 -10.60
N CYS A 133 0.86 8.04 -9.72
CA CYS A 133 0.81 6.86 -8.89
C CYS A 133 0.34 7.26 -7.49
N ALA A 134 -0.80 6.74 -7.04
CA ALA A 134 -1.37 7.08 -5.74
C ALA A 134 -1.43 5.84 -4.82
N PRO A 135 -0.37 5.58 -3.99
CA PRO A 135 -0.35 4.44 -3.08
C PRO A 135 -1.22 4.70 -1.82
N THR A 136 -2.43 5.22 -1.99
CA THR A 136 -3.40 5.54 -0.93
C THR A 136 -4.83 5.43 -1.45
N THR A 137 -5.72 4.76 -0.71
CA THR A 137 -7.10 4.50 -1.15
C THR A 137 -7.91 5.79 -1.30
N VAL A 138 -7.76 6.75 -0.41
CA VAL A 138 -8.43 8.05 -0.49
C VAL A 138 -7.87 8.88 -1.65
N GLY A 139 -6.55 8.91 -1.78
CA GLY A 139 -5.88 9.70 -2.82
C GLY A 139 -6.19 9.21 -4.23
N ILE A 140 -6.16 7.88 -4.45
CA ILE A 140 -6.43 7.30 -5.77
C ILE A 140 -7.88 7.59 -6.22
N ALA A 141 -8.86 7.40 -5.33
CA ALA A 141 -10.27 7.66 -5.65
C ALA A 141 -10.53 9.14 -5.98
N ALA A 142 -9.96 10.06 -5.19
CA ALA A 142 -10.06 11.50 -5.43
C ALA A 142 -9.39 11.92 -6.74
N ALA A 143 -8.19 11.40 -7.02
CA ALA A 143 -7.47 11.65 -8.27
C ALA A 143 -8.20 11.07 -9.49
N ALA A 144 -8.71 9.83 -9.39
CA ALA A 144 -9.47 9.17 -10.44
C ALA A 144 -10.66 10.01 -10.89
N LYS A 145 -11.47 10.44 -9.91
CA LYS A 145 -12.62 11.30 -10.17
C LYS A 145 -12.20 12.62 -10.83
N TYR A 146 -11.18 13.29 -10.30
CA TYR A 146 -10.73 14.57 -10.85
C TYR A 146 -10.23 14.44 -12.29
N LEU A 147 -9.41 13.44 -12.58
CA LEU A 147 -8.87 13.20 -13.92
C LEU A 147 -9.98 12.91 -14.92
N GLN A 148 -10.94 12.06 -14.55
CA GLN A 148 -12.06 11.66 -15.42
C GLN A 148 -13.03 12.82 -15.65
N ASP A 149 -13.46 13.54 -14.62
CA ASP A 149 -14.37 14.69 -14.72
C ASP A 149 -13.78 15.82 -15.59
N ASN A 150 -12.47 15.96 -15.64
CA ASN A 150 -11.79 16.99 -16.43
C ASN A 150 -11.29 16.50 -17.80
N GLY A 151 -11.56 15.25 -18.17
CA GLY A 151 -11.12 14.67 -19.44
C GLY A 151 -9.61 14.71 -19.61
N SER A 152 -8.85 14.45 -18.54
CA SER A 152 -7.38 14.50 -18.54
C SER A 152 -6.81 13.34 -19.34
N SER A 153 -5.74 13.61 -20.10
CA SER A 153 -4.95 12.56 -20.73
C SER A 153 -3.95 11.89 -19.78
N CYS A 154 -3.67 12.50 -18.62
CA CYS A 154 -2.90 11.87 -17.57
C CYS A 154 -3.68 10.69 -17.00
N LYS A 155 -3.05 9.54 -16.86
CA LYS A 155 -3.64 8.32 -16.32
C LYS A 155 -3.23 8.11 -14.87
N LEU A 156 -3.88 7.17 -14.22
CA LEU A 156 -3.73 6.88 -12.80
C LEU A 156 -3.45 5.40 -12.56
N THR A 157 -2.65 5.11 -11.57
CA THR A 157 -2.50 3.79 -10.94
C THR A 157 -2.22 3.97 -9.45
N GLY A 158 -2.16 2.90 -8.69
CA GLY A 158 -1.87 2.98 -7.26
C GLY A 158 -2.50 1.86 -6.45
N LEU A 159 -2.89 2.18 -5.22
CA LEU A 159 -3.57 1.27 -4.30
C LEU A 159 -4.98 1.79 -4.02
N GLY A 160 -6.01 1.00 -4.35
CA GLY A 160 -7.39 1.46 -4.29
C GLY A 160 -8.38 0.38 -3.86
N LEU A 161 -9.54 0.81 -3.35
CA LEU A 161 -10.67 -0.09 -3.09
C LEU A 161 -11.44 -0.33 -4.38
N PRO A 162 -11.65 -1.59 -4.80
CA PRO A 162 -12.40 -1.90 -6.01
C PRO A 162 -13.78 -1.25 -6.08
N SER A 163 -14.51 -1.20 -4.96
CA SER A 163 -15.84 -0.57 -4.90
C SER A 163 -15.82 0.94 -5.17
N GLU A 164 -14.73 1.64 -4.84
CA GLU A 164 -14.57 3.07 -5.07
C GLU A 164 -13.99 3.38 -6.46
N MET A 165 -13.23 2.42 -7.02
CA MET A 165 -12.50 2.59 -8.27
C MET A 165 -13.25 2.06 -9.50
N GLN A 166 -14.34 1.31 -9.31
CA GLN A 166 -15.05 0.62 -10.39
C GLN A 166 -15.44 1.53 -11.56
N GLU A 167 -15.96 2.72 -11.27
CA GLU A 167 -16.41 3.66 -12.31
C GLU A 167 -15.27 4.38 -13.05
N TYR A 168 -14.03 4.27 -12.55
CA TYR A 168 -12.84 4.93 -13.11
C TYR A 168 -11.91 3.95 -13.81
N THR A 169 -12.20 2.63 -13.73
CA THR A 169 -11.32 1.58 -14.24
C THR A 169 -11.75 1.13 -15.62
N GLY A 170 -10.89 1.31 -16.61
CA GLY A 170 -11.13 0.92 -17.99
C GLY A 170 -9.96 1.21 -18.93
N ASP A 171 -9.93 0.52 -20.08
CA ASP A 171 -8.83 0.57 -21.06
C ASP A 171 -8.99 1.69 -22.11
N ASP A 172 -10.10 2.42 -22.08
CA ASP A 172 -10.38 3.48 -23.05
C ASP A 172 -10.05 4.88 -22.51
N ASP A 173 -10.15 5.87 -23.39
CA ASP A 173 -9.83 7.26 -23.05
C ASP A 173 -10.80 7.92 -22.07
N SER A 174 -11.99 7.34 -21.86
CA SER A 174 -12.98 7.86 -20.92
C SER A 174 -12.68 7.51 -19.47
N HIS A 175 -11.86 6.47 -19.23
CA HIS A 175 -11.47 6.03 -17.91
C HIS A 175 -10.09 6.58 -17.50
N SER A 176 -9.98 7.03 -16.27
CA SER A 176 -8.74 7.62 -15.75
C SER A 176 -7.72 6.58 -15.27
N CYS A 177 -8.16 5.37 -14.88
CA CYS A 177 -7.34 4.34 -14.28
C CYS A 177 -7.41 3.03 -15.10
N PRO A 178 -6.38 2.68 -15.89
CA PRO A 178 -6.37 1.40 -16.60
C PRO A 178 -6.42 0.20 -15.67
N TYR A 179 -5.61 0.21 -14.61
CA TYR A 179 -5.58 -0.79 -13.55
C TYR A 179 -4.85 -0.27 -12.31
N PHE A 180 -5.08 -0.92 -11.19
CA PHE A 180 -4.53 -0.57 -9.89
C PHE A 180 -4.40 -1.83 -9.02
N TYR A 181 -3.90 -1.68 -7.80
CA TYR A 181 -3.64 -2.82 -6.91
C TYR A 181 -4.25 -2.63 -5.54
N LEU A 182 -4.39 -3.72 -4.82
CA LEU A 182 -4.60 -3.79 -3.39
C LEU A 182 -4.24 -5.23 -2.95
N TRP A 183 -4.51 -5.57 -1.72
CA TRP A 183 -4.38 -6.91 -1.15
C TRP A 183 -5.74 -7.47 -0.73
N ASP A 184 -5.79 -8.76 -0.40
CA ASP A 184 -6.98 -9.38 0.19
C ASP A 184 -7.23 -8.82 1.60
N MET A 185 -8.15 -7.85 1.72
CA MET A 185 -8.49 -7.19 2.98
C MET A 185 -9.10 -8.17 3.99
N GLN A 186 -9.90 -9.13 3.53
CA GLN A 186 -10.50 -10.15 4.39
C GLN A 186 -9.45 -11.13 4.88
N GLY A 187 -8.56 -11.57 3.99
CA GLY A 187 -7.40 -12.41 4.31
C GLY A 187 -6.47 -11.72 5.32
N LEU A 188 -6.19 -10.42 5.13
CA LEU A 188 -5.36 -9.66 6.08
C LEU A 188 -5.98 -9.62 7.48
N GLY A 189 -7.27 -9.29 7.59
CA GLY A 189 -7.97 -9.27 8.88
C GLY A 189 -7.96 -10.64 9.56
N LYS A 190 -8.16 -11.70 8.77
CA LYS A 190 -8.14 -13.09 9.25
C LYS A 190 -6.74 -13.51 9.71
N LEU A 191 -5.72 -13.25 8.90
CA LEU A 191 -4.33 -13.56 9.25
C LEU A 191 -3.91 -12.81 10.52
N SER A 192 -4.27 -11.54 10.63
CA SER A 192 -3.96 -10.70 11.81
C SER A 192 -4.56 -11.28 13.09
N ALA A 193 -5.83 -11.71 13.04
CA ALA A 193 -6.49 -12.33 14.16
C ALA A 193 -5.84 -13.67 14.55
N LEU A 194 -5.56 -14.53 13.56
CA LEU A 194 -4.98 -15.86 13.80
C LEU A 194 -3.52 -15.77 14.28
N THR A 195 -2.72 -14.84 13.76
CA THR A 195 -1.36 -14.57 14.28
C THR A 195 -1.40 -14.10 15.73
N THR A 196 -2.33 -13.19 16.06
CA THR A 196 -2.51 -12.72 17.44
C THR A 196 -2.93 -13.86 18.39
N ILE A 197 -3.81 -14.76 17.93
CA ILE A 197 -4.23 -15.95 18.70
C ILE A 197 -3.05 -16.89 18.90
N ALA A 198 -2.21 -17.13 17.89
CA ALA A 198 -1.03 -17.98 18.02
C ALA A 198 -0.03 -17.42 19.06
N LEU A 199 0.15 -16.07 19.12
CA LEU A 199 0.92 -15.41 20.19
C LEU A 199 0.32 -15.63 21.59
N ILE A 200 -1.01 -15.48 21.73
CA ILE A 200 -1.70 -15.66 23.03
C ILE A 200 -1.57 -17.11 23.53
N ASN A 201 -1.61 -18.06 22.61
CA ASN A 201 -1.51 -19.49 22.93
C ASN A 201 -0.06 -19.97 23.11
N ASP A 202 0.92 -19.08 22.98
CA ASP A 202 2.36 -19.40 23.00
C ASP A 202 2.75 -20.45 21.91
N GLU A 203 2.00 -20.51 20.80
CA GLU A 203 2.32 -21.33 19.62
C GLU A 203 3.51 -20.72 18.85
N ILE A 204 3.61 -19.39 18.87
CA ILE A 204 4.72 -18.60 18.34
C ILE A 204 5.13 -17.54 19.36
N THR A 205 6.37 -17.06 19.25
CA THR A 205 6.89 -15.93 20.04
C THR A 205 7.10 -14.68 19.20
N GLY A 206 6.96 -14.81 17.87
CA GLY A 206 7.28 -13.78 16.92
C GLY A 206 8.74 -13.85 16.41
N ALA A 207 9.47 -14.93 16.71
CA ALA A 207 10.85 -15.07 16.25
C ALA A 207 10.93 -15.52 14.79
N VAL A 208 12.01 -15.11 14.10
CA VAL A 208 12.28 -15.53 12.71
C VAL A 208 12.37 -17.05 12.63
N ASP A 209 11.92 -17.62 11.52
CA ASP A 209 11.85 -19.05 11.19
C ASP A 209 10.79 -19.85 11.97
N GLU A 210 10.05 -19.24 12.90
CA GLU A 210 8.86 -19.89 13.45
C GLU A 210 7.76 -20.02 12.39
N THR A 211 6.99 -21.11 12.50
CA THR A 211 5.87 -21.41 11.60
C THR A 211 4.60 -21.67 12.39
N PHE A 212 3.45 -21.29 11.83
CA PHE A 212 2.13 -21.60 12.39
C PHE A 212 1.11 -21.78 11.29
N THR A 213 0.01 -22.47 11.60
CA THR A 213 -1.09 -22.65 10.67
C THR A 213 -2.18 -21.61 10.91
N ALA A 214 -2.41 -20.74 9.94
CA ALA A 214 -3.46 -19.72 9.99
C ALA A 214 -4.80 -20.25 9.44
N GLY A 215 -5.32 -21.31 10.03
CA GLY A 215 -6.59 -21.94 9.64
C GLY A 215 -6.62 -22.34 8.17
N ASP A 216 -7.64 -21.90 7.42
CA ASP A 216 -7.79 -22.18 5.98
C ASP A 216 -6.93 -21.27 5.08
N LEU A 217 -6.23 -20.28 5.64
CA LEU A 217 -5.21 -19.52 4.90
C LEU A 217 -3.92 -20.34 4.70
N GLY A 218 -3.73 -21.44 5.44
CA GLY A 218 -2.55 -22.30 5.32
C GLY A 218 -1.44 -21.96 6.31
N ASP A 219 -0.23 -22.43 5.98
CA ASP A 219 0.94 -22.29 6.84
C ASP A 219 1.73 -21.02 6.50
N TYR A 220 2.16 -20.32 7.53
CA TYR A 220 2.96 -19.10 7.42
C TYR A 220 4.27 -19.25 8.17
N THR A 221 5.32 -18.65 7.63
CA THR A 221 6.65 -18.56 8.25
C THR A 221 6.94 -17.11 8.60
N ILE A 222 7.44 -16.88 9.81
CA ILE A 222 7.84 -15.55 10.27
C ILE A 222 9.23 -15.24 9.67
N THR A 223 9.33 -14.06 9.08
CA THR A 223 10.57 -13.56 8.45
C THR A 223 11.05 -12.28 9.12
N ALA A 224 12.28 -11.87 8.82
CA ALA A 224 12.78 -10.57 9.23
C ALA A 224 12.08 -9.46 8.42
N ALA A 225 11.60 -8.44 9.13
CA ALA A 225 11.06 -7.23 8.51
C ALA A 225 12.17 -6.22 8.19
N ASP A 226 11.91 -5.32 7.24
CA ASP A 226 12.88 -4.31 6.80
C ASP A 226 13.30 -3.33 7.89
N ASP A 227 12.46 -3.12 8.90
CA ASP A 227 12.75 -2.25 10.06
C ASP A 227 13.58 -2.95 11.16
N GLY A 228 13.99 -4.19 10.92
CA GLY A 228 14.75 -5.02 11.86
C GLY A 228 13.90 -5.69 12.95
N GLY A 229 12.58 -5.63 12.86
CA GLY A 229 11.63 -6.47 13.58
C GLY A 229 11.35 -7.77 12.84
N THR A 230 10.17 -8.35 13.08
CA THR A 230 9.72 -9.57 12.41
C THR A 230 8.34 -9.38 11.78
N GLU A 231 8.08 -10.13 10.71
CA GLU A 231 6.81 -10.07 10.00
C GLU A 231 6.33 -11.43 9.49
N VAL A 232 5.05 -11.51 9.24
CA VAL A 232 4.42 -12.52 8.39
C VAL A 232 3.72 -11.81 7.25
N VAL A 233 3.97 -12.23 6.01
CA VAL A 233 3.44 -11.58 4.80
C VAL A 233 2.24 -12.36 4.28
N LEU A 234 1.09 -11.68 4.09
CA LEU A 234 -0.14 -12.31 3.58
C LEU A 234 0.06 -12.86 2.16
N GLY A 235 0.61 -12.04 1.25
CA GLY A 235 0.83 -12.46 -0.13
C GLY A 235 1.24 -11.31 -1.05
N ALA A 236 1.20 -11.57 -2.35
CA ALA A 236 1.46 -10.53 -3.36
C ALA A 236 0.27 -9.58 -3.50
N PRO A 237 0.49 -8.33 -3.97
CA PRO A 237 -0.60 -7.44 -4.34
C PRO A 237 -1.49 -8.06 -5.43
N LEU A 238 -2.80 -7.84 -5.32
CA LEU A 238 -3.79 -8.23 -6.31
C LEU A 238 -3.99 -7.09 -7.31
N GLU A 239 -4.02 -7.41 -8.59
CA GLU A 239 -4.32 -6.45 -9.65
C GLU A 239 -5.84 -6.40 -9.92
N PHE A 240 -6.35 -5.18 -10.02
CA PHE A 240 -7.73 -4.89 -10.42
C PHE A 240 -7.71 -4.12 -11.73
N ASN A 241 -8.39 -4.66 -12.72
CA ASN A 241 -8.44 -4.19 -14.09
C ASN A 241 -9.85 -4.37 -14.68
N PRO A 242 -10.13 -3.95 -15.94
CA PRO A 242 -11.46 -4.06 -16.52
C PRO A 242 -12.07 -5.46 -16.53
N ASP A 243 -11.23 -6.51 -16.56
CA ASP A 243 -11.70 -7.89 -16.63
C ASP A 243 -12.27 -8.41 -15.30
N ASN A 244 -11.82 -7.85 -14.16
CA ASN A 244 -12.19 -8.36 -12.84
C ASN A 244 -12.86 -7.33 -11.92
N ILE A 245 -12.79 -6.05 -12.22
CA ILE A 245 -13.23 -4.96 -11.32
C ILE A 245 -14.71 -5.09 -10.92
N GLU A 246 -15.60 -5.51 -11.83
CA GLU A 246 -17.02 -5.64 -11.54
C GLU A 246 -17.33 -6.72 -10.48
N GLU A 247 -16.56 -7.81 -10.49
CA GLU A 247 -16.69 -8.88 -9.49
C GLU A 247 -16.06 -8.46 -8.16
N MET A 248 -14.84 -7.89 -8.22
CA MET A 248 -14.09 -7.48 -7.05
C MET A 248 -14.72 -6.33 -6.28
N ALA A 249 -15.39 -5.40 -6.95
CA ALA A 249 -16.15 -4.32 -6.31
C ALA A 249 -17.35 -4.79 -5.45
N LYS A 250 -17.74 -6.05 -5.58
CA LYS A 250 -18.76 -6.67 -4.72
C LYS A 250 -18.19 -7.29 -3.44
N LEU A 251 -16.88 -7.48 -3.40
CA LEU A 251 -16.16 -8.12 -2.29
C LEU A 251 -15.45 -7.10 -1.39
N TYR A 252 -15.01 -5.99 -1.98
CA TYR A 252 -14.20 -4.96 -1.31
C TYR A 252 -14.76 -3.56 -1.46
#